data_1ac21bdae75ac694cc8eca01a59b1ea7
#
_entry.id   1ac21bdae75ac694cc8eca01a59b1ea7
#
_cell.length_a   1.000
_cell.length_b   1.000
_cell.length_c   1.000
_cell.angle_alpha   90.00
_cell.angle_beta   90.00
_cell.angle_gamma   90.00
#
_symmetry.space_group_name_H-M   'P 1'
#
loop_
_entity.id
_entity.type
_entity.pdbx_description
1 polymer ?
#
loop_
_entity_poly.entity_id
_entity_poly.type
_entity_poly.pdbx_seq_one_letter_code
_entity_poly.pdbx_strand_id
1 'polypeptide(L)'
;SSAASDVYKRQKEIITAYDTIAVSGRLALLRVELVTGRTHQIRAHLASIGCPILGDSKYGNNAANRELKLKYQALCAWELAFPKKISDPQFAALAGKVFRAPKPWYYQQVLDGTLK
;
A
#
# COMPACT_ATOMS: atom_id res chain seq x y z
N SER A 1 16.92 -12.79 -28.74
CA SER A 1 18.10 -11.97 -28.99
C SER A 1 18.75 -11.51 -27.70
N SER A 2 20.02 -11.12 -27.76
CA SER A 2 20.73 -10.60 -26.59
C SER A 2 20.09 -9.31 -26.04
N ALA A 3 19.57 -8.44 -26.90
CA ALA A 3 18.90 -7.20 -26.49
C ALA A 3 17.63 -7.48 -25.68
N ALA A 4 16.81 -8.43 -26.11
CA ALA A 4 15.61 -8.85 -25.40
C ALA A 4 15.95 -9.48 -24.04
N SER A 5 17.00 -10.31 -24.01
CA SER A 5 17.49 -10.92 -22.78
C SER A 5 18.02 -9.88 -21.79
N ASP A 6 18.73 -8.84 -22.27
CA ASP A 6 19.23 -7.75 -21.41
C ASP A 6 18.11 -6.91 -20.85
N VAL A 7 17.07 -6.61 -21.64
CA VAL A 7 15.89 -5.90 -21.16
C VAL A 7 15.19 -6.73 -20.08
N TYR A 8 15.01 -8.02 -20.29
CA TYR A 8 14.40 -8.91 -19.31
C TYR A 8 15.18 -8.95 -18.00
N LYS A 9 16.52 -9.03 -18.06
CA LYS A 9 17.38 -9.04 -16.86
C LYS A 9 17.31 -7.75 -16.05
N ARG A 10 16.93 -6.62 -16.65
CA ARG A 10 16.75 -5.34 -15.96
C ARG A 10 15.41 -5.24 -15.26
N GLN A 11 14.45 -6.08 -15.61
CA GLN A 11 13.16 -6.11 -14.94
C GLN A 11 13.32 -6.67 -13.53
N LYS A 12 12.58 -6.10 -12.61
CA LYS A 12 12.56 -6.54 -11.21
C LYS A 12 11.15 -6.93 -10.83
N GLU A 13 11.04 -8.08 -10.20
CA GLU A 13 9.77 -8.54 -9.68
C GLU A 13 9.28 -7.61 -8.56
N ILE A 14 8.00 -7.25 -8.61
CA ILE A 14 7.33 -6.55 -7.51
C ILE A 14 6.15 -7.40 -7.06
N ILE A 15 6.00 -7.52 -5.75
CA ILE A 15 4.93 -8.31 -5.14
C ILE A 15 4.21 -7.43 -4.13
N THR A 16 2.91 -7.27 -4.35
CA THR A 16 2.01 -6.57 -3.44
C THR A 16 0.89 -7.52 -3.06
N ALA A 17 0.83 -7.92 -1.80
CA ALA A 17 -0.24 -8.75 -1.29
C ALA A 17 -1.27 -7.88 -0.57
N TYR A 18 -2.56 -8.18 -0.72
CA TYR A 18 -3.59 -7.41 -0.05
C TYR A 18 -4.82 -8.25 0.31
N ASP A 19 -5.51 -7.80 1.35
CA ASP A 19 -6.80 -8.31 1.76
C ASP A 19 -7.79 -7.16 1.83
N THR A 20 -9.02 -7.38 1.41
CA THR A 20 -10.09 -6.40 1.54
C THR A 20 -10.71 -6.47 2.93
N ILE A 21 -10.63 -5.37 3.68
CA ILE A 21 -11.20 -5.26 5.02
C ILE A 21 -12.69 -4.89 4.94
N ALA A 22 -13.03 -3.94 4.08
CA ALA A 22 -14.39 -3.43 3.94
C ALA A 22 -14.60 -2.78 2.58
N VAL A 23 -15.84 -2.70 2.16
CA VAL A 23 -16.25 -2.00 0.93
C VAL A 23 -17.33 -1.00 1.29
N SER A 24 -17.22 0.21 0.74
CA SER A 24 -18.22 1.27 0.91
C SER A 24 -18.42 1.99 -0.43
N GLY A 25 -19.57 1.75 -1.07
CA GLY A 25 -19.82 2.29 -2.40
C GLY A 25 -18.78 1.80 -3.41
N ARG A 26 -18.06 2.74 -4.02
CA ARG A 26 -16.99 2.45 -4.97
C ARG A 26 -15.62 2.30 -4.32
N LEU A 27 -15.55 2.44 -3.00
CA LEU A 27 -14.29 2.40 -2.25
C LEU A 27 -14.10 1.04 -1.59
N ALA A 28 -12.86 0.60 -1.54
CA ALA A 28 -12.45 -0.58 -0.80
C ALA A 28 -11.34 -0.18 0.17
N LEU A 29 -11.45 -0.64 1.41
CA LEU A 29 -10.39 -0.50 2.40
C LEU A 29 -9.55 -1.76 2.39
N LEU A 30 -8.27 -1.62 2.10
CA LEU A 30 -7.35 -2.73 1.96
C LEU A 30 -6.32 -2.74 3.08
N ARG A 31 -5.97 -3.95 3.54
CA ARG A 31 -4.73 -4.18 4.26
C ARG A 31 -3.71 -4.68 3.23
N VAL A 32 -2.60 -3.97 3.11
CA VAL A 32 -1.57 -4.28 2.13
C VAL A 32 -0.31 -4.74 2.85
N GLU A 33 0.23 -5.87 2.41
CA GLU A 33 1.51 -6.39 2.87
C GLU A 33 2.57 -6.15 1.80
N LEU A 34 3.67 -5.49 2.18
CA LEU A 34 4.79 -5.25 1.29
C LEU A 34 5.73 -6.46 1.32
N VAL A 35 5.72 -7.24 0.26
CA VAL A 35 6.71 -8.32 0.05
C VAL A 35 7.98 -7.72 -0.56
N THR A 36 7.82 -6.79 -1.50
CA THR A 36 8.89 -5.95 -2.03
C THR A 36 8.54 -4.48 -1.80
N GLY A 37 9.52 -3.60 -1.75
CA GLY A 37 9.30 -2.18 -1.46
C GLY A 37 9.92 -1.26 -2.49
N ARG A 38 9.51 -1.35 -3.76
CA ARG A 38 9.97 -0.44 -4.82
C ARG A 38 9.26 0.90 -4.72
N THR A 39 9.90 1.93 -5.28
CA THR A 39 9.36 3.30 -5.27
C THR A 39 7.94 3.35 -5.82
N HIS A 40 7.03 3.95 -5.08
CA HIS A 40 5.61 4.07 -5.42
C HIS A 40 4.91 2.74 -5.73
N GLN A 41 5.46 1.61 -5.28
CA GLN A 41 4.97 0.29 -5.68
C GLN A 41 3.47 0.10 -5.45
N ILE A 42 2.97 0.36 -4.25
CA ILE A 42 1.55 0.18 -3.93
C ILE A 42 0.70 1.09 -4.81
N ARG A 43 1.10 2.36 -4.92
CA ARG A 43 0.39 3.38 -5.68
C ARG A 43 0.25 3.02 -7.16
N ALA A 44 1.37 2.71 -7.80
CA ALA A 44 1.41 2.35 -9.21
C ALA A 44 0.76 1.00 -9.48
N HIS A 45 0.98 0.03 -8.62
CA HIS A 45 0.44 -1.32 -8.80
C HIS A 45 -1.08 -1.34 -8.72
N LEU A 46 -1.67 -0.72 -7.69
CA LEU A 46 -3.13 -0.63 -7.58
C LEU A 46 -3.75 0.16 -8.72
N ALA A 47 -3.10 1.24 -9.16
CA ALA A 47 -3.56 2.01 -10.32
C ALA A 47 -3.55 1.15 -11.60
N SER A 48 -2.56 0.28 -11.75
CA SER A 48 -2.43 -0.59 -12.94
C SER A 48 -3.58 -1.59 -13.08
N ILE A 49 -4.23 -1.96 -11.99
CA ILE A 49 -5.41 -2.84 -12.00
C ILE A 49 -6.73 -2.07 -11.94
N GLY A 50 -6.69 -0.76 -12.17
CA GLY A 50 -7.89 0.06 -12.18
C GLY A 50 -8.42 0.48 -10.81
N CYS A 51 -7.63 0.29 -9.76
CA CYS A 51 -8.02 0.60 -8.38
C CYS A 51 -7.03 1.57 -7.73
N PRO A 52 -6.86 2.80 -8.27
CA PRO A 52 -5.91 3.76 -7.73
C PRO A 52 -6.26 4.14 -6.30
N ILE A 53 -5.24 4.49 -5.53
CA ILE A 53 -5.42 4.95 -4.16
C ILE A 53 -6.15 6.30 -4.16
N LEU A 54 -7.16 6.40 -3.32
CA LEU A 54 -7.91 7.64 -3.13
C LEU A 54 -6.97 8.76 -2.64
N GLY A 55 -7.06 9.93 -3.23
CA GLY A 55 -6.21 11.07 -2.89
C GLY A 55 -4.85 11.07 -3.59
N ASP A 56 -4.51 10.03 -4.35
CA ASP A 56 -3.26 9.98 -5.09
C ASP A 56 -3.32 10.92 -6.29
N SER A 57 -2.48 11.97 -6.28
CA SER A 57 -2.46 12.98 -7.34
C SER A 57 -1.72 12.54 -8.60
N LYS A 58 -0.82 11.56 -8.47
CA LYS A 58 -0.01 11.09 -9.60
C LYS A 58 -0.66 9.94 -10.35
N TYR A 59 -1.14 8.93 -9.64
CA TYR A 59 -1.69 7.70 -10.23
C TYR A 59 -3.20 7.62 -10.10
N GLY A 60 -3.83 8.51 -9.34
CA GLY A 60 -5.22 8.44 -8.98
C GLY A 60 -6.17 9.19 -9.89
N ASN A 61 -7.44 9.18 -9.51
CA ASN A 61 -8.50 9.91 -10.19
C ASN A 61 -8.61 11.32 -9.60
N ASN A 62 -8.07 12.31 -10.30
CA ASN A 62 -8.05 13.69 -9.82
C ASN A 62 -9.44 14.32 -9.73
N ALA A 63 -10.40 13.90 -10.54
CA ALA A 63 -11.78 14.39 -10.43
C ALA A 63 -12.42 13.91 -9.13
N ALA A 64 -12.29 12.62 -8.80
CA ALA A 64 -12.78 12.08 -7.53
C ALA A 64 -12.07 12.70 -6.32
N ASN A 65 -10.75 12.91 -6.44
CA ASN A 65 -9.97 13.52 -5.37
C ASN A 65 -10.44 14.96 -5.08
N ARG A 66 -10.73 15.74 -6.11
CA ARG A 66 -11.27 17.09 -5.96
C ARG A 66 -12.67 17.10 -5.36
N GLU A 67 -13.53 16.19 -5.82
CA GLU A 67 -14.89 16.05 -5.29
C GLU A 67 -14.89 15.79 -3.79
N LEU A 68 -13.98 14.93 -3.32
CA LEU A 68 -13.84 14.61 -1.91
C LEU A 68 -12.89 15.56 -1.16
N LYS A 69 -12.34 16.56 -1.85
CA LYS A 69 -11.41 17.56 -1.28
C LYS A 69 -10.16 16.94 -0.64
N LEU A 70 -9.64 15.90 -1.28
CA LEU A 70 -8.47 15.18 -0.77
C LEU A 70 -7.18 15.72 -1.40
N LYS A 71 -6.21 16.03 -0.53
CA LYS A 71 -4.89 16.53 -0.94
C LYS A 71 -3.83 15.44 -0.90
N TYR A 72 -4.02 14.43 -0.06
CA TYR A 72 -3.03 13.39 0.19
C TYR A 72 -3.60 12.02 -0.06
N GLN A 73 -2.75 11.10 -0.48
CA GLN A 73 -3.13 9.71 -0.70
C GLN A 73 -3.58 9.05 0.61
N ALA A 74 -4.68 8.32 0.54
CA ALA A 74 -5.19 7.52 1.66
C ALA A 74 -4.37 6.23 1.79
N LEU A 75 -3.14 6.38 2.25
CA LEU A 75 -2.18 5.30 2.44
C LEU A 75 -1.43 5.56 3.74
N CYS A 76 -1.40 4.55 4.60
CA CYS A 76 -0.81 4.67 5.93
C CYS A 76 0.04 3.44 6.23
N ALA A 77 1.27 3.67 6.71
CA ALA A 77 2.06 2.62 7.30
C ALA A 77 1.50 2.34 8.70
N TRP A 78 0.80 1.22 8.85
CA TRP A 78 0.08 0.91 10.08
C TRP A 78 0.78 -0.09 10.97
N GLU A 79 1.40 -1.11 10.40
CA GLU A 79 2.04 -2.18 11.17
C GLU A 79 3.46 -2.42 10.68
N LEU A 80 4.38 -2.53 11.63
CA LEU A 80 5.76 -2.97 11.37
C LEU A 80 6.02 -4.20 12.23
N ALA A 81 6.23 -5.35 11.59
CA ALA A 81 6.51 -6.60 12.25
C ALA A 81 7.95 -7.04 11.95
N PHE A 82 8.69 -7.37 13.02
CA PHE A 82 10.05 -7.88 12.89
C PHE A 82 10.04 -9.41 12.87
N PRO A 83 10.95 -10.04 12.10
CA PRO A 83 11.03 -11.48 12.07
C PRO A 83 11.37 -12.03 13.45
N LYS A 84 10.98 -13.30 13.68
CA LYS A 84 11.21 -13.96 14.97
C LYS A 84 12.69 -14.18 15.26
N LYS A 85 13.52 -14.29 14.21
CA LYS A 85 14.97 -14.46 14.32
C LYS A 85 15.65 -13.33 13.58
N ILE A 86 16.52 -12.60 14.26
CA ILE A 86 17.33 -11.54 13.70
C ILE A 86 18.79 -11.84 14.06
N SER A 87 19.61 -12.05 13.03
CA SER A 87 21.02 -12.41 13.23
C SER A 87 21.90 -11.22 13.60
N ASP A 88 21.53 -9.99 13.19
CA ASP A 88 22.29 -8.81 13.52
C ASP A 88 22.13 -8.43 14.98
N PRO A 89 23.24 -8.40 15.78
CA PRO A 89 23.16 -8.06 17.19
C PRO A 89 22.54 -6.69 17.50
N GLN A 90 22.69 -5.73 16.60
CA GLN A 90 22.10 -4.38 16.76
C GLN A 90 20.58 -4.44 16.85
N PHE A 91 19.96 -5.38 16.16
CA PHE A 91 18.51 -5.48 16.04
C PHE A 91 17.91 -6.69 16.73
N ALA A 92 18.74 -7.50 17.42
CA ALA A 92 18.30 -8.74 18.04
C ALA A 92 17.16 -8.53 19.06
N ALA A 93 17.17 -7.40 19.76
CA ALA A 93 16.13 -7.08 20.75
C ALA A 93 14.75 -6.82 20.09
N LEU A 94 14.70 -6.58 18.79
CA LEU A 94 13.45 -6.35 18.05
C LEU A 94 12.82 -7.65 17.56
N ALA A 95 13.50 -8.78 17.68
CA ALA A 95 13.04 -10.06 17.16
C ALA A 95 11.63 -10.38 17.66
N GLY A 96 10.73 -10.70 16.74
CA GLY A 96 9.35 -11.05 17.02
C GLY A 96 8.45 -9.90 17.44
N LYS A 97 8.97 -8.68 17.54
CA LYS A 97 8.18 -7.52 17.96
C LYS A 97 7.30 -7.00 16.82
N VAL A 98 6.13 -6.51 17.20
CA VAL A 98 5.15 -5.90 16.29
C VAL A 98 4.78 -4.53 16.83
N PHE A 99 4.87 -3.53 15.98
CA PHE A 99 4.52 -2.15 16.30
C PHE A 99 3.35 -1.73 15.42
N ARG A 100 2.34 -1.11 16.01
CA ARG A 100 1.15 -0.63 15.30
C ARG A 100 0.90 0.82 15.58
N ALA A 101 0.58 1.58 14.52
CA ALA A 101 0.13 2.95 14.62
C ALA A 101 -1.38 3.01 14.91
N PRO A 102 -1.91 4.15 15.35
CA PRO A 102 -3.35 4.36 15.37
C PRO A 102 -3.95 4.18 13.97
N LYS A 103 -5.23 3.80 13.90
CA LYS A 103 -5.92 3.68 12.62
C LYS A 103 -5.98 5.05 11.93
N PRO A 104 -5.80 5.12 10.59
CA PRO A 104 -5.92 6.38 9.87
C PRO A 104 -7.38 6.88 9.86
N TRP A 105 -7.55 8.19 9.57
CA TRP A 105 -8.84 8.87 9.62
C TRP A 105 -9.91 8.19 8.75
N TYR A 106 -9.53 7.65 7.60
CA TYR A 106 -10.47 7.04 6.64
C TYR A 106 -10.93 5.65 7.05
N TYR A 107 -10.22 4.99 7.96
CA TYR A 107 -10.52 3.60 8.34
C TYR A 107 -11.95 3.43 8.83
N GLN A 108 -12.33 4.16 9.87
CA GLN A 108 -13.68 4.04 10.43
C GLN A 108 -14.74 4.57 9.47
N GLN A 109 -14.43 5.60 8.69
CA GLN A 109 -15.37 6.16 7.73
C GLN A 109 -15.73 5.20 6.60
N VAL A 110 -14.81 4.33 6.20
CA VAL A 110 -15.13 3.27 5.24
C VAL A 110 -15.95 2.18 5.91
N LEU A 111 -15.58 1.79 7.13
CA LEU A 111 -16.32 0.75 7.87
C LEU A 111 -17.78 1.12 8.10
N ASP A 112 -18.07 2.37 8.43
CA ASP A 112 -19.44 2.82 8.72
C ASP A 112 -20.17 3.40 7.48
N GLY A 113 -19.50 3.46 6.34
CA GLY A 113 -20.11 3.89 5.08
C GLY A 113 -20.23 5.39 4.90
N THR A 114 -19.63 6.20 5.77
CA THR A 114 -19.68 7.67 5.64
C THR A 114 -18.76 8.19 4.55
N LEU A 115 -17.69 7.48 4.25
CA LEU A 115 -16.84 7.74 3.10
C LEU A 115 -17.13 6.71 2.00
N LYS A 116 -17.57 7.18 0.83
CA LYS A 116 -17.96 6.31 -0.28
C LYS A 116 -17.95 7.02 -1.63
#